data_4bbcd152aea4adba1142b4ee21c379b2
#
_entry.id   4bbcd152aea4adba1142b4ee21c379b2
#
_cell.length_a   1.000
_cell.length_b   1.000
_cell.length_c   1.000
_cell.angle_alpha   90.00
_cell.angle_beta   90.00
_cell.angle_gamma   90.00
#
_symmetry.space_group_name_H-M   'P 1'
#
loop_
_entity.id
_entity.type
_entity.pdbx_description
1 polymer ?
#
loop_
_entity_poly.entity_id
_entity_poly.type
_entity_poly.pdbx_seq_one_letter_code
_entity_poly.pdbx_strand_id
1 'polypeptide(L)'
;AVFGEGLAVIRYAGLALFEVVLPRLRMHISGILADILVIVGYIAWAFLRLNLAGVEFTHLFATSAVLTAVLAISMQDTLGNLLGGLALQMDNSLEIGDWIEIGDVSGKVSDIQWRYTAIVTRNGERVVIPNSHLMKNRYTVVCSPRQAVPQQRRLIDFNVDLSVPPARVTRAVLDDIQTARIANVSLSPAPICLLHAFGDGYAQYQLRYWLIDPGPDDITDSDVRHHVLASLQREGIRLAVADQTIHLVEENKAHREEVRARELERRVDAIPRIDLFARLSDDEKRELAHRLIAAPFAKGD
;
A
#
# COMPACT_ATOMS: atom_id res chain seq x y z
N ALA A 1 -59.45 -31.81 9.56
CA ALA A 1 -59.22 -32.47 8.25
C ALA A 1 -58.54 -31.50 7.24
N VAL A 2 -59.16 -30.40 6.89
CA VAL A 2 -58.67 -29.46 5.84
C VAL A 2 -57.30 -28.86 6.11
N PHE A 3 -56.87 -28.70 7.38
CA PHE A 3 -55.53 -28.19 7.70
C PHE A 3 -54.43 -29.19 7.35
N GLY A 4 -54.66 -30.46 7.67
CA GLY A 4 -53.70 -31.53 7.35
C GLY A 4 -53.62 -31.86 5.86
N GLU A 5 -54.72 -31.73 5.14
CA GLU A 5 -54.74 -31.88 3.68
C GLU A 5 -53.88 -30.86 2.97
N GLY A 6 -53.93 -29.60 3.41
CA GLY A 6 -53.08 -28.54 2.84
C GLY A 6 -51.59 -28.72 3.09
N LEU A 7 -51.22 -29.20 4.29
CA LEU A 7 -49.80 -29.53 4.57
C LEU A 7 -49.30 -30.68 3.69
N ALA A 8 -50.15 -31.71 3.49
CA ALA A 8 -49.80 -32.80 2.58
C ALA A 8 -49.64 -32.34 1.12
N VAL A 9 -50.53 -31.47 0.64
CA VAL A 9 -50.44 -30.88 -0.71
C VAL A 9 -49.15 -30.12 -0.89
N ILE A 10 -48.77 -29.25 0.08
CA ILE A 10 -47.51 -28.46 0.00
C ILE A 10 -46.30 -29.40 -0.02
N ARG A 11 -46.30 -30.44 0.81
CA ARG A 11 -45.22 -31.42 0.83
C ARG A 11 -45.05 -32.14 -0.50
N TYR A 12 -46.16 -32.66 -1.05
CA TYR A 12 -46.13 -33.38 -2.33
C TYR A 12 -45.82 -32.44 -3.51
N ALA A 13 -46.33 -31.21 -3.48
CA ALA A 13 -45.97 -30.20 -4.47
C ALA A 13 -44.47 -29.83 -4.41
N GLY A 14 -43.91 -29.70 -3.20
CA GLY A 14 -42.50 -29.51 -3.00
C GLY A 14 -41.64 -30.66 -3.54
N LEU A 15 -41.97 -31.89 -3.19
CA LEU A 15 -41.31 -33.10 -3.72
C LEU A 15 -41.38 -33.14 -5.25
N ALA A 16 -42.57 -32.94 -5.83
CA ALA A 16 -42.74 -32.91 -7.26
C ALA A 16 -41.93 -31.82 -7.96
N LEU A 17 -41.88 -30.62 -7.36
CA LEU A 17 -41.13 -29.48 -7.90
C LEU A 17 -39.61 -29.71 -7.81
N PHE A 18 -39.11 -30.06 -6.63
CA PHE A 18 -37.67 -30.12 -6.37
C PHE A 18 -37.02 -31.43 -6.83
N GLU A 19 -37.73 -32.56 -6.77
CA GLU A 19 -37.15 -33.86 -7.16
C GLU A 19 -37.47 -34.27 -8.61
N VAL A 20 -38.53 -33.70 -9.23
CA VAL A 20 -38.93 -34.10 -10.56
C VAL A 20 -38.80 -32.98 -11.59
N VAL A 21 -39.35 -31.80 -11.30
CA VAL A 21 -39.45 -30.72 -12.31
C VAL A 21 -38.09 -29.99 -12.48
N LEU A 22 -37.46 -29.54 -11.39
CA LEU A 22 -36.20 -28.81 -11.48
C LEU A 22 -35.05 -29.61 -12.06
N PRO A 23 -34.85 -30.89 -11.70
CA PRO A 23 -33.79 -31.69 -12.33
C PRO A 23 -33.98 -31.86 -13.84
N ARG A 24 -35.24 -31.95 -14.30
CA ARG A 24 -35.53 -31.98 -15.75
C ARG A 24 -35.19 -30.69 -16.47
N LEU A 25 -35.27 -29.56 -15.78
CA LEU A 25 -34.84 -28.24 -16.28
C LEU A 25 -33.32 -27.99 -16.10
N ARG A 26 -32.56 -29.02 -15.67
CA ARG A 26 -31.10 -28.91 -15.36
C ARG A 26 -30.76 -27.88 -14.28
N MET A 27 -31.73 -27.52 -13.42
CA MET A 27 -31.52 -26.63 -12.29
C MET A 27 -31.32 -27.49 -11.03
N HIS A 28 -30.12 -27.38 -10.41
CA HIS A 28 -29.82 -28.06 -9.16
C HIS A 28 -29.96 -27.06 -8.01
N ILE A 29 -30.99 -27.25 -7.20
CA ILE A 29 -31.21 -26.51 -5.96
C ILE A 29 -30.67 -27.34 -4.80
N SER A 30 -29.93 -26.69 -3.86
CA SER A 30 -29.46 -27.40 -2.66
C SER A 30 -30.67 -27.89 -1.82
N GLY A 31 -30.56 -29.09 -1.23
CA GLY A 31 -31.63 -29.66 -0.41
C GLY A 31 -32.08 -28.70 0.71
N ILE A 32 -31.13 -27.94 1.30
CA ILE A 32 -31.45 -26.94 2.33
C ILE A 32 -32.38 -25.84 1.79
N LEU A 33 -32.17 -25.35 0.55
CA LEU A 33 -33.04 -24.33 -0.03
C LEU A 33 -34.43 -24.88 -0.33
N ALA A 34 -34.55 -26.15 -0.78
CA ALA A 34 -35.82 -26.84 -0.97
C ALA A 34 -36.59 -26.96 0.34
N ASP A 35 -35.93 -27.38 1.42
CA ASP A 35 -36.54 -27.47 2.75
C ASP A 35 -37.04 -26.12 3.28
N ILE A 36 -36.23 -25.05 3.11
CA ILE A 36 -36.62 -23.69 3.49
C ILE A 36 -37.89 -23.26 2.74
N LEU A 37 -37.96 -23.49 1.44
CA LEU A 37 -39.14 -23.11 0.62
C LEU A 37 -40.38 -23.87 1.04
N VAL A 38 -40.26 -25.16 1.38
CA VAL A 38 -41.38 -25.98 1.91
C VAL A 38 -41.85 -25.44 3.27
N ILE A 39 -40.90 -25.08 4.17
CA ILE A 39 -41.23 -24.49 5.48
C ILE A 39 -41.96 -23.15 5.31
N VAL A 40 -41.49 -22.28 4.39
CA VAL A 40 -42.16 -21.00 4.06
C VAL A 40 -43.58 -21.27 3.55
N GLY A 41 -43.76 -22.28 2.70
CA GLY A 41 -45.10 -22.73 2.25
C GLY A 41 -46.01 -23.16 3.39
N TYR A 42 -45.50 -23.90 4.37
CA TYR A 42 -46.26 -24.28 5.56
C TYR A 42 -46.68 -23.07 6.40
N ILE A 43 -45.76 -22.12 6.61
CA ILE A 43 -46.05 -20.89 7.34
C ILE A 43 -47.13 -20.08 6.63
N ALA A 44 -47.00 -19.87 5.31
CA ALA A 44 -47.99 -19.15 4.51
C ALA A 44 -49.37 -19.81 4.56
N TRP A 45 -49.43 -21.14 4.47
CA TRP A 45 -50.67 -21.88 4.61
C TRP A 45 -51.31 -21.74 6.00
N ALA A 46 -50.52 -21.83 7.05
CA ALA A 46 -50.96 -21.61 8.42
C ALA A 46 -51.56 -20.22 8.61
N PHE A 47 -50.89 -19.18 8.11
CA PHE A 47 -51.40 -17.80 8.14
C PHE A 47 -52.74 -17.65 7.39
N LEU A 48 -52.85 -18.24 6.20
CA LEU A 48 -54.06 -18.20 5.40
C LEU A 48 -55.22 -18.88 6.17
N ARG A 49 -54.97 -20.00 6.78
CA ARG A 49 -56.00 -20.72 7.54
C ARG A 49 -56.44 -20.02 8.80
N LEU A 50 -55.52 -19.42 9.54
CA LEU A 50 -55.82 -18.62 10.72
C LEU A 50 -56.61 -17.36 10.36
N ASN A 51 -56.29 -16.70 9.25
CA ASN A 51 -57.04 -15.55 8.73
C ASN A 51 -58.49 -15.95 8.39
N LEU A 52 -58.68 -17.08 7.68
CA LEU A 52 -60.01 -17.61 7.36
C LEU A 52 -60.80 -18.08 8.60
N ALA A 53 -60.11 -18.37 9.70
CA ALA A 53 -60.73 -18.68 10.99
C ALA A 53 -61.09 -17.46 11.84
N GLY A 54 -60.84 -16.23 11.33
CA GLY A 54 -61.21 -14.99 12.02
C GLY A 54 -60.25 -14.59 13.14
N VAL A 55 -58.98 -15.09 13.12
CA VAL A 55 -57.97 -14.72 14.13
C VAL A 55 -57.43 -13.33 13.78
N GLU A 56 -57.55 -12.42 14.75
CA GLU A 56 -56.97 -11.08 14.62
C GLU A 56 -55.46 -11.10 14.84
N PHE A 57 -54.70 -10.70 13.80
CA PHE A 57 -53.24 -10.74 13.82
C PHE A 57 -52.58 -9.46 14.39
N THR A 58 -53.39 -8.46 14.84
CA THR A 58 -52.88 -7.15 15.26
C THR A 58 -51.82 -7.25 16.36
N HIS A 59 -52.00 -8.12 17.34
CA HIS A 59 -51.01 -8.35 18.40
C HIS A 59 -49.81 -9.20 17.94
N LEU A 60 -49.97 -10.05 16.94
CA LEU A 60 -48.91 -10.85 16.36
C LEU A 60 -47.91 -9.96 15.56
N PHE A 61 -48.41 -8.92 14.91
CA PHE A 61 -47.56 -7.98 14.15
C PHE A 61 -46.57 -7.23 15.05
N ALA A 62 -46.97 -6.80 16.24
CA ALA A 62 -46.10 -6.10 17.18
C ALA A 62 -44.93 -6.99 17.68
N THR A 63 -45.22 -8.24 18.02
CA THR A 63 -44.18 -9.21 18.45
C THR A 63 -43.33 -9.69 17.29
N SER A 64 -43.91 -9.85 16.09
CA SER A 64 -43.15 -10.25 14.91
C SER A 64 -42.21 -9.17 14.40
N ALA A 65 -42.49 -7.87 14.64
CA ALA A 65 -41.60 -6.78 14.29
C ALA A 65 -40.24 -6.86 15.03
N VAL A 66 -40.27 -7.15 16.33
CA VAL A 66 -39.05 -7.34 17.12
C VAL A 66 -38.27 -8.57 16.65
N LEU A 67 -38.98 -9.71 16.43
CA LEU A 67 -38.33 -10.92 15.93
C LEU A 67 -37.72 -10.70 14.55
N THR A 68 -38.42 -10.01 13.66
CA THR A 68 -37.94 -9.66 12.32
C THR A 68 -36.69 -8.75 12.39
N ALA A 69 -36.68 -7.77 13.30
CA ALA A 69 -35.53 -6.92 13.50
C ALA A 69 -34.27 -7.71 13.97
N VAL A 70 -34.46 -8.62 14.94
CA VAL A 70 -33.37 -9.49 15.41
C VAL A 70 -32.88 -10.40 14.29
N LEU A 71 -33.78 -10.95 13.49
CA LEU A 71 -33.43 -11.81 12.35
C LEU A 71 -32.69 -11.02 11.26
N ALA A 72 -33.17 -9.80 10.97
CA ALA A 72 -32.53 -8.91 9.98
C ALA A 72 -31.10 -8.54 10.39
N ILE A 73 -30.87 -8.20 11.67
CA ILE A 73 -29.53 -7.92 12.20
C ILE A 73 -28.65 -9.18 12.12
N SER A 74 -29.20 -10.34 12.49
CA SER A 74 -28.45 -11.61 12.44
C SER A 74 -28.06 -12.02 11.01
N MET A 75 -28.86 -11.65 10.02
CA MET A 75 -28.61 -11.97 8.61
C MET A 75 -27.88 -10.86 7.84
N GLN A 76 -27.63 -9.72 8.47
CA GLN A 76 -27.07 -8.54 7.81
C GLN A 76 -25.79 -8.84 7.03
N ASP A 77 -24.84 -9.56 7.62
CA ASP A 77 -23.57 -9.89 6.98
C ASP A 77 -23.76 -10.87 5.80
N THR A 78 -24.69 -11.81 5.94
CA THR A 78 -25.00 -12.77 4.86
C THR A 78 -25.58 -12.03 3.65
N LEU A 79 -26.60 -11.20 3.89
CA LEU A 79 -27.22 -10.38 2.84
C LEU A 79 -26.20 -9.37 2.23
N GLY A 80 -25.36 -8.77 3.08
CA GLY A 80 -24.31 -7.88 2.63
C GLY A 80 -23.31 -8.55 1.69
N ASN A 81 -22.95 -9.81 1.96
CA ASN A 81 -22.06 -10.57 1.09
C ASN A 81 -22.73 -10.94 -0.23
N LEU A 82 -23.99 -11.34 -0.19
CA LEU A 82 -24.75 -11.69 -1.39
C LEU A 82 -24.96 -10.50 -2.32
N LEU A 83 -25.46 -9.39 -1.75
CA LEU A 83 -25.66 -8.14 -2.49
C LEU A 83 -24.36 -7.55 -2.98
N GLY A 84 -23.30 -7.65 -2.16
CA GLY A 84 -21.95 -7.24 -2.56
C GLY A 84 -21.41 -8.03 -3.75
N GLY A 85 -21.59 -9.35 -3.75
CA GLY A 85 -21.19 -10.20 -4.89
C GLY A 85 -21.96 -9.87 -6.17
N LEU A 86 -23.26 -9.64 -6.03
CA LEU A 86 -24.11 -9.24 -7.14
C LEU A 86 -23.68 -7.87 -7.70
N ALA A 87 -23.45 -6.88 -6.84
CA ALA A 87 -23.00 -5.55 -7.24
C ALA A 87 -21.64 -5.59 -7.96
N LEU A 88 -20.64 -6.30 -7.40
CA LEU A 88 -19.33 -6.47 -8.03
C LEU A 88 -19.43 -7.04 -9.45
N GLN A 89 -20.33 -8.01 -9.67
CA GLN A 89 -20.55 -8.63 -10.98
C GLN A 89 -21.34 -7.72 -11.94
N MET A 90 -22.32 -6.97 -11.45
CA MET A 90 -23.13 -6.08 -12.27
C MET A 90 -22.35 -4.83 -12.71
N ASP A 91 -21.57 -4.24 -11.81
CA ASP A 91 -20.82 -3.00 -12.07
C ASP A 91 -19.53 -3.29 -12.83
N ASN A 92 -19.13 -4.56 -12.92
CA ASN A 92 -17.85 -4.96 -13.49
C ASN A 92 -16.66 -4.19 -12.87
N SER A 93 -16.78 -3.81 -11.61
CA SER A 93 -15.76 -3.06 -10.89
C SER A 93 -14.53 -3.91 -10.54
N LEU A 94 -14.69 -5.23 -10.58
CA LEU A 94 -13.67 -6.23 -10.35
C LEU A 94 -13.92 -7.45 -11.23
N GLU A 95 -12.86 -7.98 -11.84
CA GLU A 95 -12.95 -9.17 -12.68
C GLU A 95 -11.91 -10.23 -12.35
N ILE A 96 -12.22 -11.45 -12.80
CA ILE A 96 -11.26 -12.55 -12.75
C ILE A 96 -10.04 -12.20 -13.61
N GLY A 97 -8.86 -12.28 -13.00
CA GLY A 97 -7.60 -11.92 -13.62
C GLY A 97 -7.07 -10.54 -13.23
N ASP A 98 -7.88 -9.67 -12.63
CA ASP A 98 -7.41 -8.40 -12.08
C ASP A 98 -6.40 -8.65 -10.97
N TRP A 99 -5.37 -7.81 -10.91
CA TRP A 99 -4.45 -7.76 -9.78
C TRP A 99 -4.90 -6.69 -8.82
N ILE A 100 -5.19 -7.07 -7.58
CA ILE A 100 -5.71 -6.15 -6.56
C ILE A 100 -4.85 -6.10 -5.31
N GLU A 101 -4.93 -4.96 -4.64
CA GLU A 101 -4.39 -4.74 -3.30
C GLU A 101 -5.54 -4.34 -2.37
N ILE A 102 -5.68 -5.04 -1.25
CA ILE A 102 -6.64 -4.76 -0.20
C ILE A 102 -5.99 -4.94 1.17
N GLY A 103 -5.87 -3.85 1.94
CA GLY A 103 -5.08 -3.86 3.17
C GLY A 103 -3.64 -4.29 2.89
N ASP A 104 -3.17 -5.31 3.60
CA ASP A 104 -1.81 -5.84 3.46
C ASP A 104 -1.71 -7.00 2.46
N VAL A 105 -2.82 -7.33 1.78
CA VAL A 105 -2.87 -8.47 0.86
C VAL A 105 -2.90 -7.98 -0.58
N SER A 106 -2.02 -8.55 -1.42
CA SER A 106 -1.97 -8.30 -2.85
C SER A 106 -2.00 -9.62 -3.62
N GLY A 107 -2.80 -9.67 -4.67
CA GLY A 107 -2.91 -10.89 -5.46
C GLY A 107 -3.82 -10.76 -6.67
N LYS A 108 -3.81 -11.81 -7.50
CA LYS A 108 -4.63 -11.92 -8.69
C LYS A 108 -5.99 -12.53 -8.36
N VAL A 109 -7.07 -11.91 -8.79
CA VAL A 109 -8.43 -12.43 -8.64
C VAL A 109 -8.55 -13.74 -9.41
N SER A 110 -8.79 -14.82 -8.68
CA SER A 110 -8.94 -16.17 -9.25
C SER A 110 -10.41 -16.55 -9.44
N ASP A 111 -11.29 -16.04 -8.59
CA ASP A 111 -12.70 -16.43 -8.56
C ASP A 111 -13.55 -15.37 -7.88
N ILE A 112 -14.76 -15.12 -8.40
CA ILE A 112 -15.74 -14.21 -7.81
C ILE A 112 -17.04 -14.99 -7.63
N GLN A 113 -17.29 -15.41 -6.39
CA GLN A 113 -18.49 -16.15 -6.00
C GLN A 113 -19.53 -15.21 -5.39
N TRP A 114 -20.75 -15.70 -5.22
CA TRP A 114 -21.86 -14.92 -4.67
C TRP A 114 -21.64 -14.41 -3.22
N ARG A 115 -20.77 -15.06 -2.42
CA ARG A 115 -20.45 -14.63 -1.04
C ARG A 115 -19.07 -14.08 -0.84
N TYR A 116 -18.11 -14.46 -1.68
CA TYR A 116 -16.71 -14.14 -1.52
C TYR A 116 -16.02 -13.99 -2.87
N THR A 117 -14.94 -13.25 -2.85
CA THR A 117 -13.96 -13.18 -3.93
C THR A 117 -12.68 -13.86 -3.46
N ALA A 118 -12.09 -14.71 -4.28
CA ALA A 118 -10.83 -15.37 -4.00
C ALA A 118 -9.71 -14.73 -4.82
N ILE A 119 -8.59 -14.47 -4.17
CA ILE A 119 -7.36 -14.01 -4.82
C ILE A 119 -6.23 -14.99 -4.56
N VAL A 120 -5.29 -15.07 -5.49
CA VAL A 120 -4.05 -15.85 -5.34
C VAL A 120 -2.89 -14.88 -5.21
N THR A 121 -2.19 -14.96 -4.09
CA THR A 121 -1.02 -14.12 -3.82
C THR A 121 0.20 -14.59 -4.61
N ARG A 122 1.29 -13.79 -4.62
CA ARG A 122 2.57 -14.20 -5.23
C ARG A 122 3.15 -15.47 -4.64
N ASN A 123 2.89 -15.74 -3.37
CA ASN A 123 3.33 -16.96 -2.69
C ASN A 123 2.50 -18.21 -3.05
N GLY A 124 1.48 -18.05 -3.91
CA GLY A 124 0.57 -19.14 -4.27
C GLY A 124 -0.55 -19.40 -3.24
N GLU A 125 -0.67 -18.54 -2.22
CA GLU A 125 -1.72 -18.65 -1.22
C GLU A 125 -3.05 -18.17 -1.78
N ARG A 126 -4.12 -18.92 -1.53
CA ARG A 126 -5.48 -18.51 -1.86
C ARG A 126 -6.11 -17.79 -0.68
N VAL A 127 -6.31 -16.49 -0.81
CA VAL A 127 -6.98 -15.66 0.19
C VAL A 127 -8.44 -15.47 -0.22
N VAL A 128 -9.35 -15.73 0.71
CA VAL A 128 -10.81 -15.63 0.49
C VAL A 128 -11.31 -14.40 1.22
N ILE A 129 -11.86 -13.45 0.48
CA ILE A 129 -12.32 -12.16 0.98
C ILE A 129 -13.83 -12.10 0.86
N PRO A 130 -14.59 -11.90 1.96
CA PRO A 130 -16.04 -11.71 1.89
C PRO A 130 -16.39 -10.49 1.01
N ASN A 131 -17.40 -10.64 0.14
CA ASN A 131 -17.77 -9.56 -0.78
C ASN A 131 -18.23 -8.29 -0.04
N SER A 132 -18.87 -8.41 1.12
CA SER A 132 -19.21 -7.26 1.95
C SER A 132 -17.99 -6.48 2.44
N HIS A 133 -16.83 -7.14 2.59
CA HIS A 133 -15.59 -6.50 2.95
C HIS A 133 -15.03 -5.66 1.78
N LEU A 134 -15.06 -6.20 0.57
CA LEU A 134 -14.68 -5.47 -0.65
C LEU A 134 -15.55 -4.24 -0.89
N MET A 135 -16.86 -4.36 -0.65
CA MET A 135 -17.80 -3.24 -0.84
C MET A 135 -17.68 -2.14 0.22
N LYS A 136 -17.25 -2.48 1.42
CA LYS A 136 -17.12 -1.51 2.54
C LYS A 136 -15.75 -0.87 2.63
N ASN A 137 -14.73 -1.49 2.06
CA ASN A 137 -13.35 -1.04 2.18
C ASN A 137 -12.78 -0.62 0.82
N ARG A 138 -11.80 0.27 0.87
CA ARG A 138 -11.04 0.65 -0.32
C ARG A 138 -10.15 -0.51 -0.75
N TYR A 139 -10.20 -0.85 -2.01
CA TYR A 139 -9.22 -1.70 -2.68
C TYR A 139 -8.67 -0.98 -3.91
N THR A 140 -7.49 -1.36 -4.37
CA THR A 140 -6.85 -0.80 -5.55
C THR A 140 -6.74 -1.90 -6.61
N VAL A 141 -7.26 -1.65 -7.80
CA VAL A 141 -6.97 -2.48 -8.97
C VAL A 141 -5.66 -1.99 -9.55
N VAL A 142 -4.60 -2.78 -9.38
CA VAL A 142 -3.24 -2.42 -9.79
C VAL A 142 -3.06 -2.62 -11.29
N CYS A 143 -3.62 -3.71 -11.80
CA CYS A 143 -3.53 -4.10 -13.20
C CYS A 143 -4.78 -4.91 -13.57
N SER A 144 -5.32 -4.65 -14.76
CA SER A 144 -6.48 -5.39 -15.27
C SER A 144 -6.20 -5.87 -16.69
N PRO A 145 -6.54 -7.13 -17.05
CA PRO A 145 -6.45 -7.65 -18.40
C PRO A 145 -7.28 -6.87 -19.44
N ARG A 146 -8.27 -6.10 -18.97
CA ARG A 146 -9.11 -5.25 -19.83
C ARG A 146 -8.42 -3.98 -20.30
N GLN A 147 -7.41 -3.51 -19.57
CA GLN A 147 -6.65 -2.35 -20.01
C GLN A 147 -5.96 -2.72 -21.34
N ALA A 148 -6.04 -1.84 -22.31
CA ALA A 148 -5.42 -2.05 -23.63
C ALA A 148 -3.92 -2.36 -23.51
N VAL A 149 -3.27 -1.79 -22.48
CA VAL A 149 -1.91 -2.12 -22.05
C VAL A 149 -1.92 -2.15 -20.54
N PRO A 150 -2.11 -3.32 -19.88
CA PRO A 150 -2.05 -3.44 -18.44
C PRO A 150 -0.64 -3.12 -17.98
N GLN A 151 -0.50 -2.14 -17.07
CA GLN A 151 0.82 -1.64 -16.67
C GLN A 151 0.82 -1.16 -15.22
N GLN A 152 1.75 -1.70 -14.45
CA GLN A 152 2.07 -1.20 -13.12
C GLN A 152 3.39 -0.43 -13.15
N ARG A 153 3.39 0.83 -12.68
CA ARG A 153 4.61 1.61 -12.57
C ARG A 153 5.46 1.12 -11.39
N ARG A 154 6.75 0.85 -11.67
CA ARG A 154 7.77 0.52 -10.67
C ARG A 154 8.82 1.60 -10.59
N LEU A 155 9.50 1.65 -9.45
CA LEU A 155 10.51 2.65 -9.13
C LEU A 155 11.76 1.93 -8.61
N ILE A 156 12.93 2.31 -9.16
CA ILE A 156 14.23 1.89 -8.64
C ILE A 156 15.04 3.14 -8.35
N ASP A 157 15.41 3.31 -7.10
CA ASP A 157 16.26 4.39 -6.65
C ASP A 157 17.72 3.91 -6.62
N PHE A 158 18.64 4.79 -7.06
CA PHE A 158 20.08 4.56 -6.97
C PHE A 158 20.83 5.91 -6.82
N ASN A 159 21.99 5.84 -6.19
CA ASN A 159 22.76 7.01 -5.84
C ASN A 159 24.08 7.04 -6.63
N VAL A 160 24.40 8.19 -7.19
CA VAL A 160 25.65 8.43 -7.95
C VAL A 160 26.37 9.62 -7.37
N ASP A 161 27.69 9.65 -7.46
CA ASP A 161 28.52 10.75 -7.02
C ASP A 161 28.14 12.07 -7.74
N LEU A 162 28.14 13.18 -6.99
CA LEU A 162 27.76 14.51 -7.48
C LEU A 162 28.70 15.03 -8.59
N SER A 163 29.93 14.51 -8.71
CA SER A 163 30.88 14.89 -9.74
C SER A 163 30.48 14.43 -11.16
N VAL A 164 29.54 13.46 -11.26
CA VAL A 164 29.10 12.91 -12.54
C VAL A 164 27.98 13.76 -13.13
N PRO A 165 28.11 14.26 -14.37
CA PRO A 165 27.06 15.05 -15.01
C PRO A 165 25.75 14.24 -15.14
N PRO A 166 24.59 14.79 -14.73
CA PRO A 166 23.30 14.08 -14.73
C PRO A 166 22.89 13.53 -16.11
N ALA A 167 23.16 14.28 -17.18
CA ALA A 167 22.86 13.85 -18.53
C ALA A 167 23.60 12.56 -18.95
N ARG A 168 24.80 12.33 -18.40
CA ARG A 168 25.58 11.12 -18.65
C ARG A 168 24.95 9.91 -17.94
N VAL A 169 24.54 10.09 -16.70
CA VAL A 169 23.88 9.04 -15.90
C VAL A 169 22.55 8.62 -16.55
N THR A 170 21.69 9.60 -16.83
CA THR A 170 20.36 9.33 -17.42
C THR A 170 20.46 8.67 -18.77
N ARG A 171 21.39 9.10 -19.64
CA ARG A 171 21.62 8.50 -20.94
C ARG A 171 22.09 7.06 -20.81
N ALA A 172 23.13 6.80 -20.01
CA ALA A 172 23.69 5.46 -19.81
C ALA A 172 22.63 4.45 -19.40
N VAL A 173 21.77 4.81 -18.43
CA VAL A 173 20.72 3.93 -17.92
C VAL A 173 19.61 3.74 -18.96
N LEU A 174 19.11 4.81 -19.58
CA LEU A 174 18.00 4.71 -20.52
C LEU A 174 18.36 3.97 -21.80
N ASP A 175 19.53 4.22 -22.37
CA ASP A 175 19.99 3.54 -23.59
C ASP A 175 20.09 2.03 -23.37
N ASP A 176 20.56 1.60 -22.20
CA ASP A 176 20.64 0.18 -21.85
C ASP A 176 19.27 -0.45 -21.65
N ILE A 177 18.41 0.13 -20.80
CA ILE A 177 17.07 -0.41 -20.50
C ILE A 177 16.20 -0.51 -21.77
N GLN A 178 16.29 0.45 -22.68
CA GLN A 178 15.52 0.45 -23.93
C GLN A 178 16.05 -0.58 -24.92
N THR A 179 17.37 -0.79 -24.96
CA THR A 179 18.02 -1.72 -25.89
C THR A 179 17.93 -3.16 -25.44
N ALA A 180 18.03 -3.42 -24.13
CA ALA A 180 18.08 -4.75 -23.53
C ALA A 180 16.77 -5.54 -23.68
N ARG A 181 15.62 -4.86 -23.89
CA ARG A 181 14.29 -5.48 -23.98
C ARG A 181 14.04 -6.47 -22.84
N ILE A 182 14.20 -5.98 -21.60
CA ILE A 182 14.04 -6.80 -20.41
C ILE A 182 12.64 -7.41 -20.40
N ALA A 183 12.57 -8.70 -20.12
CA ALA A 183 11.29 -9.40 -20.02
C ALA A 183 10.35 -8.73 -19.03
N ASN A 184 9.05 -8.65 -19.35
CA ASN A 184 8.02 -8.04 -18.50
C ASN A 184 8.14 -6.50 -18.30
N VAL A 185 9.11 -5.83 -18.94
CA VAL A 185 9.22 -4.37 -18.94
C VAL A 185 8.57 -3.81 -20.21
N SER A 186 7.60 -2.90 -20.02
CA SER A 186 6.94 -2.22 -21.13
C SER A 186 7.83 -1.14 -21.74
N LEU A 187 7.82 -1.05 -23.07
CA LEU A 187 8.46 0.03 -23.83
C LEU A 187 7.51 1.20 -24.14
N SER A 188 6.22 1.04 -23.85
CA SER A 188 5.21 2.08 -24.02
C SER A 188 4.22 2.06 -22.85
N PRO A 189 4.29 3.04 -21.93
CA PRO A 189 5.20 4.20 -21.87
C PRO A 189 6.66 3.79 -21.73
N ALA A 190 7.56 4.60 -22.32
CA ALA A 190 8.99 4.35 -22.22
C ALA A 190 9.50 4.55 -20.78
N PRO A 191 10.51 3.78 -20.34
CA PRO A 191 11.19 4.02 -19.08
C PRO A 191 11.76 5.44 -19.00
N ILE A 192 11.75 6.02 -17.79
CA ILE A 192 12.23 7.39 -17.53
C ILE A 192 13.20 7.36 -16.35
N CYS A 193 14.37 7.93 -16.52
CA CYS A 193 15.34 8.13 -15.45
C CYS A 193 15.40 9.62 -15.06
N LEU A 194 15.12 9.92 -13.81
CA LEU A 194 15.05 11.27 -13.28
C LEU A 194 16.10 11.49 -12.19
N LEU A 195 16.69 12.66 -12.15
CA LEU A 195 17.37 13.16 -10.96
C LEU A 195 16.28 13.51 -9.94
N HIS A 196 16.20 12.76 -8.85
CA HIS A 196 15.09 12.83 -7.89
C HIS A 196 15.40 13.77 -6.72
N ALA A 197 16.60 13.65 -6.15
CA ALA A 197 17.03 14.43 -5.00
C ALA A 197 18.55 14.56 -4.94
N PHE A 198 19.02 15.44 -4.06
CA PHE A 198 20.42 15.53 -3.64
C PHE A 198 20.51 15.09 -2.18
N GLY A 199 21.48 14.25 -1.88
CA GLY A 199 21.83 13.85 -0.52
C GLY A 199 23.24 14.33 -0.14
N ASP A 200 23.71 13.91 1.02
CA ASP A 200 25.04 14.26 1.52
C ASP A 200 26.11 13.52 0.71
N GLY A 201 26.68 14.22 -0.28
CA GLY A 201 27.74 13.71 -1.16
C GLY A 201 27.24 12.90 -2.37
N TYR A 202 25.93 12.80 -2.62
CA TYR A 202 25.40 12.05 -3.76
C TYR A 202 24.18 12.70 -4.41
N ALA A 203 23.99 12.36 -5.68
CA ALA A 203 22.78 12.64 -6.42
C ALA A 203 21.92 11.37 -6.48
N GLN A 204 20.67 11.45 -6.04
CA GLN A 204 19.72 10.35 -6.07
C GLN A 204 18.96 10.37 -7.39
N TYR A 205 19.01 9.26 -8.09
CA TYR A 205 18.27 9.02 -9.33
C TYR A 205 17.15 8.04 -9.10
N GLN A 206 16.06 8.21 -9.82
CA GLN A 206 14.90 7.32 -9.82
C GLN A 206 14.62 6.86 -11.24
N LEU A 207 14.79 5.56 -11.50
CA LEU A 207 14.35 4.93 -12.73
C LEU A 207 12.89 4.52 -12.55
N ARG A 208 12.02 5.01 -13.42
CA ARG A 208 10.60 4.67 -13.52
C ARG A 208 10.39 3.82 -14.74
N TYR A 209 9.75 2.67 -14.57
CA TYR A 209 9.40 1.76 -15.66
C TYR A 209 8.06 1.08 -15.36
N TRP A 210 7.50 0.39 -16.33
CA TRP A 210 6.18 -0.20 -16.22
C TRP A 210 6.26 -1.71 -16.43
N LEU A 211 5.66 -2.48 -15.52
CA LEU A 211 5.48 -3.92 -15.65
C LEU A 211 4.25 -4.20 -16.50
N ILE A 212 4.34 -5.24 -17.32
CA ILE A 212 3.22 -5.80 -18.08
C ILE A 212 2.42 -6.76 -17.20
N ASP A 213 3.10 -7.58 -16.40
CA ASP A 213 2.51 -8.50 -15.43
C ASP A 213 3.07 -8.21 -14.01
N PRO A 214 2.21 -7.88 -13.03
CA PRO A 214 2.63 -7.67 -11.64
C PRO A 214 3.09 -8.94 -10.91
N GLY A 215 2.82 -10.13 -11.45
CA GLY A 215 3.16 -11.41 -10.80
C GLY A 215 4.65 -11.54 -10.48
N PRO A 216 5.54 -11.54 -11.48
CA PRO A 216 6.99 -11.69 -11.31
C PRO A 216 7.70 -10.34 -11.12
N ASP A 217 7.16 -9.43 -10.29
CA ASP A 217 7.71 -8.07 -10.13
C ASP A 217 9.10 -8.07 -9.49
N ASP A 218 9.37 -8.92 -8.52
CA ASP A 218 10.64 -9.04 -7.81
C ASP A 218 11.78 -9.51 -8.74
N ILE A 219 11.50 -10.49 -9.58
CA ILE A 219 12.46 -10.99 -10.59
C ILE A 219 12.74 -9.89 -11.60
N THR A 220 11.70 -9.22 -12.10
CA THR A 220 11.84 -8.12 -13.06
C THR A 220 12.58 -6.94 -12.45
N ASP A 221 12.26 -6.56 -11.20
CA ASP A 221 12.99 -5.51 -10.46
C ASP A 221 14.47 -5.85 -10.30
N SER A 222 14.80 -7.13 -10.05
CA SER A 222 16.18 -7.62 -9.96
C SER A 222 16.91 -7.46 -11.30
N ASP A 223 16.29 -7.89 -12.39
CA ASP A 223 16.86 -7.78 -13.73
C ASP A 223 17.11 -6.31 -14.12
N VAL A 224 16.14 -5.45 -13.85
CA VAL A 224 16.31 -4.00 -14.09
C VAL A 224 17.45 -3.42 -13.26
N ARG A 225 17.61 -3.81 -11.97
CA ARG A 225 18.75 -3.38 -11.14
C ARG A 225 20.08 -3.87 -11.69
N HIS A 226 20.15 -5.09 -12.20
CA HIS A 226 21.35 -5.61 -12.87
C HIS A 226 21.74 -4.76 -14.08
N HIS A 227 20.75 -4.41 -14.92
CA HIS A 227 20.96 -3.56 -16.08
C HIS A 227 21.41 -2.15 -15.71
N VAL A 228 20.79 -1.55 -14.68
CA VAL A 228 21.22 -0.23 -14.14
C VAL A 228 22.69 -0.29 -13.70
N LEU A 229 23.05 -1.29 -12.90
CA LEU A 229 24.41 -1.44 -12.40
C LEU A 229 25.41 -1.66 -13.54
N ALA A 230 25.09 -2.55 -14.47
CA ALA A 230 25.97 -2.86 -15.60
C ALA A 230 26.17 -1.67 -16.53
N SER A 231 25.11 -0.89 -16.81
CA SER A 231 25.18 0.32 -17.64
C SER A 231 26.09 1.39 -17.03
N LEU A 232 25.94 1.62 -15.71
CA LEU A 232 26.77 2.57 -14.98
C LEU A 232 28.25 2.13 -14.99
N GLN A 233 28.50 0.83 -14.75
CA GLN A 233 29.87 0.27 -14.75
C GLN A 233 30.55 0.38 -16.13
N ARG A 234 29.83 0.11 -17.23
CA ARG A 234 30.34 0.28 -18.60
C ARG A 234 30.77 1.70 -18.89
N GLU A 235 30.05 2.67 -18.38
CA GLU A 235 30.35 4.10 -18.49
C GLU A 235 31.40 4.57 -17.48
N GLY A 236 31.94 3.71 -16.64
CA GLY A 236 32.88 4.08 -15.58
C GLY A 236 32.24 4.94 -14.47
N ILE A 237 30.92 4.91 -14.34
CA ILE A 237 30.18 5.62 -13.29
C ILE A 237 30.05 4.70 -12.08
N ARG A 238 30.52 5.17 -10.92
CA ARG A 238 30.39 4.44 -9.65
C ARG A 238 29.12 4.86 -8.93
N LEU A 239 28.49 3.90 -8.27
CA LEU A 239 27.46 4.20 -7.28
C LEU A 239 28.11 4.98 -6.12
N ALA A 240 27.38 5.93 -5.56
CA ALA A 240 27.87 6.72 -4.45
C ALA A 240 28.12 5.83 -3.23
N VAL A 241 29.24 6.07 -2.58
CA VAL A 241 29.62 5.47 -1.30
C VAL A 241 29.47 6.55 -0.24
N ALA A 242 29.12 6.21 0.98
CA ALA A 242 29.10 7.15 2.08
C ALA A 242 30.53 7.59 2.38
N ASP A 243 30.87 8.83 2.02
CA ASP A 243 32.17 9.43 2.32
C ASP A 243 32.12 10.16 3.66
N GLN A 244 33.09 9.87 4.51
CA GLN A 244 33.30 10.62 5.76
C GLN A 244 34.66 11.28 5.72
N THR A 245 34.68 12.62 5.83
CA THR A 245 35.92 13.35 6.04
C THR A 245 36.20 13.42 7.54
N ILE A 246 37.21 12.70 7.99
CA ILE A 246 37.64 12.71 9.39
C ILE A 246 38.81 13.67 9.51
N HIS A 247 38.63 14.79 10.23
CA HIS A 247 39.70 15.69 10.63
C HIS A 247 40.37 15.13 11.89
N LEU A 248 41.51 14.46 11.72
CA LEU A 248 42.33 14.01 12.84
C LEU A 248 43.19 15.17 13.30
N VAL A 249 42.88 15.68 14.48
CA VAL A 249 43.72 16.66 15.15
C VAL A 249 44.54 15.94 16.20
N GLU A 250 45.86 15.78 15.97
CA GLU A 250 46.78 15.21 16.94
C GLU A 250 47.11 16.28 17.99
N GLU A 251 46.51 16.14 19.18
CA GLU A 251 46.74 17.02 20.33
C GLU A 251 48.08 16.72 20.99
N ASN A 252 49.16 17.15 20.32
CA ASN A 252 50.50 17.07 20.90
C ASN A 252 50.89 18.41 21.58
N LYS A 253 52.09 18.43 22.23
CA LYS A 253 52.58 19.65 22.90
C LYS A 253 52.70 20.87 21.96
N ALA A 254 53.17 20.64 20.75
CA ALA A 254 53.35 21.70 19.74
C ALA A 254 51.99 22.29 19.31
N HIS A 255 50.99 21.49 19.10
CA HIS A 255 49.64 21.97 18.77
C HIS A 255 49.02 22.78 19.91
N ARG A 256 49.19 22.34 21.17
CA ARG A 256 48.72 23.09 22.36
C ARG A 256 49.43 24.44 22.48
N GLU A 257 50.71 24.48 22.20
CA GLU A 257 51.47 25.73 22.22
C GLU A 257 51.05 26.69 21.11
N GLU A 258 50.81 26.17 19.92
CA GLU A 258 50.29 26.95 18.79
C GLU A 258 48.88 27.53 19.06
N VAL A 259 47.96 26.73 19.61
CA VAL A 259 46.63 27.18 19.99
C VAL A 259 46.73 28.28 21.06
N ARG A 260 47.59 28.09 22.08
CA ARG A 260 47.80 29.08 23.10
C ARG A 260 48.40 30.39 22.56
N ALA A 261 49.36 30.29 21.63
CA ALA A 261 49.97 31.45 20.96
C ALA A 261 48.91 32.23 20.16
N ARG A 262 48.07 31.56 19.37
CA ARG A 262 46.98 32.19 18.60
C ARG A 262 45.94 32.86 19.51
N GLU A 263 45.64 32.22 20.63
CA GLU A 263 44.67 32.77 21.59
C GLU A 263 45.25 34.00 22.28
N LEU A 264 46.53 34.00 22.64
CA LEU A 264 47.22 35.14 23.18
C LEU A 264 47.27 36.32 22.20
N GLU A 265 47.61 36.07 20.94
CA GLU A 265 47.56 37.08 19.88
C GLU A 265 46.18 37.72 19.75
N ARG A 266 45.12 36.90 19.69
CA ARG A 266 43.74 37.43 19.67
C ARG A 266 43.40 38.32 20.83
N ARG A 267 43.90 37.99 22.03
CA ARG A 267 43.70 38.82 23.24
C ARG A 267 44.47 40.12 23.14
N VAL A 268 45.72 40.09 22.70
CA VAL A 268 46.54 41.30 22.46
C VAL A 268 45.89 42.23 21.44
N ASP A 269 45.34 41.70 20.36
CA ASP A 269 44.64 42.48 19.33
C ASP A 269 43.30 43.05 19.78
N ALA A 270 42.66 42.42 20.76
CA ALA A 270 41.39 42.90 21.31
C ALA A 270 41.56 44.03 22.32
N ILE A 271 42.68 44.09 23.07
CA ILE A 271 42.92 45.06 24.13
C ILE A 271 42.85 46.51 23.66
N PRO A 272 43.48 46.91 22.50
CA PRO A 272 43.44 48.28 22.02
C PRO A 272 42.04 48.77 21.59
N ARG A 273 41.11 47.89 21.37
CA ARG A 273 39.71 48.22 21.01
C ARG A 273 38.91 48.80 22.17
N ILE A 274 39.46 48.70 23.38
CA ILE A 274 38.86 49.26 24.59
C ILE A 274 39.60 50.55 24.93
N ASP A 275 38.93 51.70 24.89
CA ASP A 275 39.52 53.04 25.05
C ASP A 275 40.38 53.15 26.29
N LEU A 276 40.00 52.49 27.39
CA LEU A 276 40.73 52.45 28.65
C LEU A 276 42.14 51.88 28.52
N PHE A 277 42.38 50.95 27.61
CA PHE A 277 43.63 50.23 27.41
C PHE A 277 44.38 50.67 26.13
N ALA A 278 43.87 51.66 25.41
CA ALA A 278 44.45 52.11 24.14
C ALA A 278 45.87 52.72 24.28
N ARG A 279 46.20 53.24 25.47
CA ARG A 279 47.48 53.90 25.76
C ARG A 279 48.57 52.98 26.33
N LEU A 280 48.30 51.70 26.51
CA LEU A 280 49.28 50.73 27.00
C LEU A 280 50.35 50.47 25.95
N SER A 281 51.60 50.30 26.40
CA SER A 281 52.68 49.82 25.57
C SER A 281 52.46 48.38 25.12
N ASP A 282 53.16 47.91 24.09
CA ASP A 282 52.95 46.52 23.56
C ASP A 282 53.38 45.46 24.57
N ASP A 283 54.30 45.73 25.47
CA ASP A 283 54.70 44.83 26.53
C ASP A 283 53.63 44.76 27.61
N GLU A 284 53.03 45.88 28.00
CA GLU A 284 51.90 45.91 28.93
C GLU A 284 50.67 45.25 28.37
N LYS A 285 50.37 45.37 27.08
CA LYS A 285 49.27 44.65 26.43
C LYS A 285 49.46 43.12 26.47
N ARG A 286 50.69 42.66 26.22
CA ARG A 286 51.02 41.24 26.30
C ARG A 286 50.90 40.71 27.72
N GLU A 287 51.40 41.43 28.74
CA GLU A 287 51.28 41.04 30.15
C GLU A 287 49.80 40.99 30.57
N LEU A 288 49.00 41.97 30.17
CA LEU A 288 47.56 41.99 30.40
C LEU A 288 46.87 40.81 29.73
N ALA A 289 47.20 40.52 28.45
CA ALA A 289 46.64 39.40 27.72
C ALA A 289 46.90 38.03 28.35
N HIS A 290 48.06 37.85 29.01
CA HIS A 290 48.40 36.65 29.78
C HIS A 290 47.52 36.46 31.02
N ARG A 291 47.08 37.55 31.63
CA ARG A 291 46.25 37.56 32.88
C ARG A 291 44.75 37.54 32.60
N LEU A 292 44.33 37.83 31.36
CA LEU A 292 42.90 37.79 30.99
C LEU A 292 42.36 36.37 31.01
N ILE A 293 41.23 36.21 31.70
CA ILE A 293 40.45 34.98 31.68
C ILE A 293 39.21 35.22 30.81
N ALA A 294 38.99 34.35 29.82
CA ALA A 294 37.80 34.42 29.00
C ALA A 294 36.58 34.05 29.83
N ALA A 295 35.67 34.99 30.04
CA ALA A 295 34.37 34.75 30.64
C ALA A 295 33.28 35.05 29.61
N PRO A 296 32.45 34.07 29.22
CA PRO A 296 31.32 34.32 28.34
C PRO A 296 30.22 35.05 29.12
N PHE A 297 29.81 36.21 28.59
CA PHE A 297 28.65 36.94 29.12
C PHE A 297 27.48 36.81 28.13
N ALA A 298 26.28 36.65 28.63
CA ALA A 298 25.07 36.74 27.84
C ALA A 298 24.58 38.21 27.82
N LYS A 299 23.76 38.57 26.82
CA LYS A 299 23.20 39.90 26.71
C LYS A 299 22.28 40.18 27.91
N GLY A 300 22.73 41.03 28.86
CA GLY A 300 21.97 41.38 30.06
C GLY A 300 22.64 40.95 31.38
N ASP A 301 23.82 40.32 31.33
CA ASP A 301 24.61 39.98 32.52
C ASP A 301 25.30 41.24 33.09
#